data_03179e4faa91a80e2d66ee46c56df7fa
#
_entry.id   03179e4faa91a80e2d66ee46c56df7fa
#
_cell.length_a   1.000
_cell.length_b   1.000
_cell.length_c   1.000
_cell.angle_alpha   90.00
_cell.angle_beta   90.00
_cell.angle_gamma   90.00
#
_symmetry.space_group_name_H-M   'P 1'
#
loop_
_entity.id
_entity.type
_entity.pdbx_description
1 polymer ?
#
loop_
_entity_poly.entity_id
_entity_poly.type
_entity_poly.pdbx_seq_one_letter_code
_entity_poly.pdbx_strand_id
1 'polypeptide(L)'
;MHLNPALYPHNPIVSFPFAYFLLSPSETIEYLNSILYTLFFVSNIYFSKLDFYNSEPTDFMPFLHTWSLGVEEQFYIIFPILLLLIYKYFQKQIFKILISIFLISIYLNLQISFENFYLIQYRFWQLLAGVIICILSNTLRIKFFEIPGLFIIFYTINNFGDDYILSLRPRILVTVGVACILFSENESSLFEKASKNQIVKNLGLTSFSLYLLHQPIFAFARIYHNKNSLLLGNLNDPNFFYKKLFEESLPWYFLLLFVLANINFHYVESKF
;
A
#
# COMPACT_ATOMS: atom_id res chain seq x y z
N MET A 1 -10.57 11.12 5.43
CA MET A 1 -9.22 11.68 5.23
C MET A 1 -9.14 12.07 3.78
N HIS A 2 -9.26 13.34 3.44
CA HIS A 2 -9.06 13.80 2.07
C HIS A 2 -7.55 13.80 1.81
N LEU A 3 -7.07 12.88 0.98
CA LEU A 3 -5.70 12.91 0.52
C LEU A 3 -5.51 14.18 -0.31
N ASN A 4 -4.71 15.11 0.18
CA ASN A 4 -4.46 16.35 -0.53
C ASN A 4 -3.50 16.05 -1.69
N PRO A 5 -3.91 16.26 -2.96
CA PRO A 5 -3.04 16.03 -4.12
C PRO A 5 -1.76 16.86 -4.10
N ALA A 6 -1.69 17.93 -3.29
CA ALA A 6 -0.48 18.73 -3.11
C ALA A 6 0.67 18.01 -2.39
N LEU A 7 0.40 16.87 -1.71
CA LEU A 7 1.43 16.08 -1.01
C LEU A 7 2.27 15.21 -1.93
N TYR A 8 1.74 14.85 -3.12
CA TYR A 8 2.40 13.95 -4.07
C TYR A 8 3.63 14.52 -4.79
N PRO A 9 3.66 15.81 -5.20
CA PRO A 9 4.79 16.32 -5.98
C PRO A 9 6.11 16.39 -5.20
N HIS A 10 6.09 16.40 -3.87
CA HIS A 10 7.31 16.57 -3.07
C HIS A 10 8.23 15.34 -3.09
N ASN A 11 7.67 14.13 -3.08
CA ASN A 11 8.48 12.90 -3.09
C ASN A 11 9.28 12.70 -4.39
N PRO A 12 8.70 12.89 -5.59
CA PRO A 12 9.45 12.88 -6.84
C PRO A 12 10.58 13.89 -6.87
N ILE A 13 10.34 15.11 -6.37
CA ILE A 13 11.36 16.17 -6.37
C ILE A 13 12.54 15.81 -5.46
N VAL A 14 12.26 15.29 -4.27
CA VAL A 14 13.30 14.88 -3.31
C VAL A 14 14.08 13.66 -3.80
N SER A 15 13.44 12.74 -4.50
CA SER A 15 14.06 11.49 -4.98
C SER A 15 14.80 11.66 -6.32
N PHE A 16 14.54 12.75 -7.08
CA PHE A 16 15.15 12.98 -8.38
C PHE A 16 16.69 13.04 -8.38
N PRO A 17 17.37 13.70 -7.42
CA PRO A 17 18.82 13.68 -7.36
C PRO A 17 19.39 12.27 -7.23
N PHE A 18 18.77 11.42 -6.44
CA PHE A 18 19.18 10.02 -6.29
C PHE A 18 18.98 9.24 -7.60
N ALA A 19 17.86 9.47 -8.29
CA ALA A 19 17.61 8.87 -9.60
C ALA A 19 18.68 9.27 -10.61
N TYR A 20 19.02 10.54 -10.69
CA TYR A 20 20.03 11.07 -11.62
C TYR A 20 21.41 10.42 -11.43
N PHE A 21 21.85 10.18 -10.20
CA PHE A 21 23.16 9.59 -9.92
C PHE A 21 23.17 8.04 -9.92
N LEU A 22 22.04 7.42 -9.61
CA LEU A 22 21.97 5.99 -9.39
C LEU A 22 21.35 5.21 -10.56
N LEU A 23 20.50 5.81 -11.39
CA LEU A 23 19.81 5.09 -12.45
C LEU A 23 20.57 5.16 -13.78
N SER A 24 20.48 4.10 -14.57
CA SER A 24 20.85 4.09 -15.98
C SER A 24 19.86 4.89 -16.82
N PRO A 25 20.14 5.25 -18.07
CA PRO A 25 19.20 5.98 -18.91
C PRO A 25 17.85 5.28 -19.11
N SER A 26 17.83 3.94 -19.25
CA SER A 26 16.61 3.15 -19.37
C SER A 26 15.78 3.16 -18.07
N GLU A 27 16.43 2.89 -16.94
CA GLU A 27 15.80 2.94 -15.61
C GLU A 27 15.25 4.33 -15.29
N THR A 28 15.95 5.39 -15.75
CA THR A 28 15.50 6.78 -15.56
C THR A 28 14.20 7.05 -16.31
N ILE A 29 14.03 6.51 -17.53
CA ILE A 29 12.78 6.64 -18.29
C ILE A 29 11.64 5.95 -17.56
N GLU A 30 11.85 4.72 -17.08
CA GLU A 30 10.84 3.99 -16.29
C GLU A 30 10.47 4.72 -15.00
N TYR A 31 11.47 5.25 -14.31
CA TYR A 31 11.28 6.08 -13.12
C TYR A 31 10.43 7.32 -13.41
N LEU A 32 10.74 8.08 -14.46
CA LEU A 32 9.98 9.28 -14.84
C LEU A 32 8.54 8.94 -15.27
N ASN A 33 8.36 7.84 -16.00
CA ASN A 33 7.03 7.35 -16.33
C ASN A 33 6.25 6.98 -15.06
N SER A 34 6.84 6.25 -14.13
CA SER A 34 6.17 5.89 -12.87
C SER A 34 5.72 7.12 -12.07
N ILE A 35 6.52 8.20 -12.06
CA ILE A 35 6.14 9.49 -11.46
C ILE A 35 4.93 10.10 -12.19
N LEU A 36 4.97 10.19 -13.52
CA LEU A 36 3.88 10.76 -14.30
C LEU A 36 2.56 10.03 -14.03
N TYR A 37 2.57 8.71 -14.10
CA TYR A 37 1.37 7.92 -13.83
C TYR A 37 0.91 8.03 -12.36
N THR A 38 1.84 8.21 -11.41
CA THR A 38 1.51 8.45 -9.99
C THR A 38 0.81 9.80 -9.81
N LEU A 39 1.27 10.87 -10.45
CA LEU A 39 0.66 12.20 -10.37
C LEU A 39 -0.77 12.24 -10.91
N PHE A 40 -1.09 11.39 -11.87
CA PHE A 40 -2.45 11.26 -12.42
C PHE A 40 -3.29 10.15 -11.76
N PHE A 41 -2.81 9.53 -10.67
CA PHE A 41 -3.49 8.43 -9.96
C PHE A 41 -3.82 7.21 -10.83
N VAL A 42 -2.99 6.95 -11.83
CA VAL A 42 -3.13 5.81 -12.76
C VAL A 42 -1.88 4.90 -12.78
N SER A 43 -1.05 4.98 -11.74
CA SER A 43 0.14 4.14 -11.58
C SER A 43 -0.18 2.65 -11.56
N ASN A 44 -1.33 2.27 -11.03
CA ASN A 44 -1.83 0.89 -11.08
C ASN A 44 -2.02 0.37 -12.53
N ILE A 45 -2.48 1.21 -13.45
CA ILE A 45 -2.61 0.86 -14.88
C ILE A 45 -1.23 0.77 -15.54
N TYR A 46 -0.30 1.64 -15.16
CA TYR A 46 1.08 1.59 -15.64
C TYR A 46 1.75 0.27 -15.22
N PHE A 47 1.73 -0.04 -13.94
CA PHE A 47 2.35 -1.26 -13.42
C PHE A 47 1.65 -2.55 -13.91
N SER A 48 0.35 -2.53 -14.20
CA SER A 48 -0.34 -3.69 -14.78
C SER A 48 0.11 -4.02 -16.22
N LYS A 49 0.71 -3.07 -16.93
CA LYS A 49 1.17 -3.23 -18.32
C LYS A 49 2.66 -3.48 -18.43
N LEU A 50 3.41 -3.42 -17.33
CA LEU A 50 4.82 -3.72 -17.34
C LEU A 50 5.04 -5.20 -17.63
N ASP A 51 5.98 -5.47 -18.54
CA ASP A 51 6.49 -6.81 -18.75
C ASP A 51 7.49 -7.15 -17.64
N PHE A 52 7.01 -7.71 -16.55
CA PHE A 52 7.82 -8.07 -15.39
C PHE A 52 8.92 -9.12 -15.69
N TYR A 53 8.90 -9.74 -16.86
CA TYR A 53 9.97 -10.63 -17.29
C TYR A 53 11.19 -9.86 -17.78
N ASN A 54 10.96 -8.74 -18.47
CA ASN A 54 12.03 -7.91 -19.07
C ASN A 54 12.29 -6.60 -18.30
N SER A 55 11.45 -6.27 -17.30
CA SER A 55 11.64 -5.07 -16.48
C SER A 55 12.53 -5.35 -15.26
N GLU A 56 12.98 -4.27 -14.61
CA GLU A 56 13.71 -4.38 -13.34
C GLU A 56 12.87 -5.11 -12.28
N PRO A 57 13.52 -5.86 -11.38
CA PRO A 57 12.83 -6.48 -10.25
C PRO A 57 12.03 -5.45 -9.44
N THR A 58 10.86 -5.84 -8.98
CA THR A 58 9.92 -4.97 -8.25
C THR A 58 10.55 -4.25 -7.06
N ASP A 59 11.53 -4.87 -6.43
CA ASP A 59 12.27 -4.33 -5.29
C ASP A 59 13.14 -3.10 -5.62
N PHE A 60 13.48 -2.92 -6.89
CA PHE A 60 14.27 -1.81 -7.41
C PHE A 60 13.41 -0.67 -7.99
N MET A 61 12.08 -0.81 -7.98
CA MET A 61 11.15 0.20 -8.48
C MET A 61 10.74 1.18 -7.38
N PRO A 62 11.24 2.45 -7.37
CA PRO A 62 10.99 3.38 -6.26
C PRO A 62 9.53 3.76 -6.04
N PHE A 63 8.71 3.81 -7.09
CA PHE A 63 7.30 4.22 -7.01
C PHE A 63 6.30 3.07 -7.18
N LEU A 64 6.76 1.81 -7.16
CA LEU A 64 5.85 0.67 -7.32
C LEU A 64 4.67 0.72 -6.35
N HIS A 65 4.92 1.00 -5.06
CA HIS A 65 3.89 1.02 -4.02
C HIS A 65 2.73 1.98 -4.30
N THR A 66 2.93 3.02 -5.13
CA THR A 66 1.90 4.01 -5.47
C THR A 66 0.74 3.43 -6.28
N TRP A 67 0.86 2.19 -6.78
CA TRP A 67 -0.24 1.53 -7.46
C TRP A 67 -1.48 1.38 -6.57
N SER A 68 -1.31 1.09 -5.28
CA SER A 68 -2.43 0.94 -4.35
C SER A 68 -3.14 2.27 -4.11
N LEU A 69 -2.37 3.35 -4.09
CA LEU A 69 -2.90 4.71 -3.97
C LEU A 69 -3.72 5.10 -5.21
N GLY A 70 -3.24 4.73 -6.42
CA GLY A 70 -4.02 4.91 -7.65
C GLY A 70 -5.37 4.19 -7.59
N VAL A 71 -5.40 2.96 -7.07
CA VAL A 71 -6.66 2.20 -6.87
C VAL A 71 -7.59 2.89 -5.86
N GLU A 72 -7.05 3.40 -4.75
CA GLU A 72 -7.84 4.10 -3.73
C GLU A 72 -8.46 5.38 -4.26
N GLU A 73 -7.70 6.22 -4.96
CA GLU A 73 -8.20 7.47 -5.54
C GLU A 73 -9.24 7.22 -6.63
N GLN A 74 -9.02 6.22 -7.49
CA GLN A 74 -10.03 5.80 -8.46
C GLN A 74 -11.32 5.33 -7.76
N PHE A 75 -11.20 4.59 -6.65
CA PHE A 75 -12.37 4.20 -5.87
C PHE A 75 -13.10 5.42 -5.28
N TYR A 76 -12.39 6.39 -4.73
CA TYR A 76 -13.00 7.61 -4.16
C TYR A 76 -13.72 8.46 -5.21
N ILE A 77 -13.33 8.38 -6.47
CA ILE A 77 -14.04 9.04 -7.57
C ILE A 77 -15.23 8.20 -8.04
N ILE A 78 -15.03 6.90 -8.28
CA ILE A 78 -16.03 6.01 -8.88
C ILE A 78 -17.16 5.68 -7.89
N PHE A 79 -16.80 5.38 -6.63
CA PHE A 79 -17.76 4.87 -5.66
C PHE A 79 -18.88 5.87 -5.29
N PRO A 80 -18.63 7.16 -5.05
CA PRO A 80 -19.71 8.14 -4.81
C PRO A 80 -20.66 8.27 -6.00
N ILE A 81 -20.15 8.26 -7.22
CA ILE A 81 -20.97 8.33 -8.44
C ILE A 81 -21.84 7.07 -8.53
N LEU A 82 -21.25 5.91 -8.33
CA LEU A 82 -21.95 4.62 -8.32
C LEU A 82 -23.07 4.62 -7.25
N LEU A 83 -22.73 5.08 -6.04
CA LEU A 83 -23.69 5.12 -4.93
C LEU A 83 -24.86 6.08 -5.21
N LEU A 84 -24.60 7.26 -5.79
CA LEU A 84 -25.61 8.21 -6.21
C LEU A 84 -26.56 7.62 -7.27
N LEU A 85 -25.99 6.91 -8.26
CA LEU A 85 -26.79 6.22 -9.30
C LEU A 85 -27.67 5.12 -8.68
N ILE A 86 -27.11 4.29 -7.81
CA ILE A 86 -27.85 3.25 -7.11
C ILE A 86 -28.96 3.87 -6.25
N TYR A 87 -28.65 4.94 -5.50
CA TYR A 87 -29.61 5.63 -4.68
C TYR A 87 -30.77 6.22 -5.51
N LYS A 88 -30.47 6.83 -6.65
CA LYS A 88 -31.47 7.44 -7.54
C LYS A 88 -32.44 6.41 -8.14
N TYR A 89 -31.92 5.25 -8.61
CA TYR A 89 -32.72 4.30 -9.38
C TYR A 89 -33.13 3.05 -8.59
N PHE A 90 -32.37 2.66 -7.55
CA PHE A 90 -32.50 1.39 -6.85
C PHE A 90 -32.41 1.51 -5.33
N GLN A 91 -32.93 2.60 -4.73
CA GLN A 91 -32.78 2.93 -3.31
C GLN A 91 -33.07 1.73 -2.37
N LYS A 92 -34.16 0.99 -2.61
CA LYS A 92 -34.55 -0.18 -1.78
C LYS A 92 -33.60 -1.39 -1.93
N GLN A 93 -32.72 -1.38 -2.92
CA GLN A 93 -31.85 -2.51 -3.26
C GLN A 93 -30.36 -2.20 -3.07
N ILE A 94 -30.00 -1.03 -2.51
CA ILE A 94 -28.61 -0.55 -2.36
C ILE A 94 -27.74 -1.66 -1.77
N PHE A 95 -28.13 -2.22 -0.64
CA PHE A 95 -27.34 -3.24 0.06
C PHE A 95 -27.16 -4.50 -0.78
N LYS A 96 -28.21 -4.95 -1.49
CA LYS A 96 -28.12 -6.12 -2.37
C LYS A 96 -27.15 -5.89 -3.53
N ILE A 97 -27.21 -4.69 -4.12
CA ILE A 97 -26.32 -4.32 -5.24
C ILE A 97 -24.86 -4.25 -4.77
N LEU A 98 -24.59 -3.61 -3.61
CA LEU A 98 -23.24 -3.56 -3.05
C LEU A 98 -22.69 -4.95 -2.75
N ILE A 99 -23.49 -5.85 -2.17
CA ILE A 99 -23.10 -7.25 -1.96
C ILE A 99 -22.84 -7.97 -3.28
N SER A 100 -23.67 -7.73 -4.31
CA SER A 100 -23.46 -8.36 -5.63
C SER A 100 -22.13 -7.91 -6.26
N ILE A 101 -21.82 -6.60 -6.21
CA ILE A 101 -20.56 -6.06 -6.72
C ILE A 101 -19.37 -6.63 -5.93
N PHE A 102 -19.50 -6.73 -4.61
CA PHE A 102 -18.49 -7.34 -3.73
C PHE A 102 -18.21 -8.79 -4.12
N LEU A 103 -19.25 -9.61 -4.31
CA LEU A 103 -19.10 -11.01 -4.71
C LEU A 103 -18.51 -11.17 -6.11
N ILE A 104 -18.92 -10.33 -7.07
CA ILE A 104 -18.35 -10.32 -8.42
C ILE A 104 -16.86 -9.99 -8.37
N SER A 105 -16.45 -8.97 -7.61
CA SER A 105 -15.06 -8.60 -7.49
C SER A 105 -14.21 -9.71 -6.82
N ILE A 106 -14.75 -10.44 -5.84
CA ILE A 106 -14.11 -11.64 -5.28
C ILE A 106 -14.00 -12.74 -6.33
N TYR A 107 -15.08 -13.00 -7.09
CA TYR A 107 -15.06 -14.03 -8.12
C TYR A 107 -13.99 -13.78 -9.18
N LEU A 108 -13.80 -12.53 -9.62
CA LEU A 108 -12.72 -12.17 -10.53
C LEU A 108 -11.32 -12.52 -9.98
N ASN A 109 -11.15 -12.51 -8.67
CA ASN A 109 -9.88 -12.88 -8.03
C ASN A 109 -9.58 -14.39 -8.02
N LEU A 110 -10.53 -15.26 -8.36
CA LEU A 110 -10.27 -16.70 -8.41
C LEU A 110 -9.34 -17.08 -9.60
N GLN A 111 -9.29 -16.23 -10.63
CA GLN A 111 -8.46 -16.43 -11.82
C GLN A 111 -7.56 -15.20 -12.06
N ILE A 112 -6.97 -14.67 -11.00
CA ILE A 112 -6.12 -13.48 -11.10
C ILE A 112 -4.77 -13.83 -11.73
N SER A 113 -4.37 -13.05 -12.75
CA SER A 113 -2.99 -13.01 -13.25
C SER A 113 -2.18 -11.91 -12.55
N PHE A 114 -0.86 -11.96 -12.69
CA PHE A 114 0.02 -10.95 -12.11
C PHE A 114 -0.29 -9.54 -12.63
N GLU A 115 -0.57 -9.41 -13.92
CA GLU A 115 -0.94 -8.14 -14.57
C GLU A 115 -2.25 -7.56 -14.00
N ASN A 116 -3.23 -8.44 -13.79
CA ASN A 116 -4.55 -8.05 -13.28
C ASN A 116 -4.54 -7.65 -11.79
N PHE A 117 -3.49 -8.05 -11.05
CA PHE A 117 -3.36 -7.78 -9.61
C PHE A 117 -3.45 -6.29 -9.27
N TYR A 118 -2.95 -5.41 -10.13
CA TYR A 118 -2.91 -3.96 -9.93
C TYR A 118 -4.22 -3.26 -10.29
N LEU A 119 -5.15 -3.92 -10.99
CA LEU A 119 -6.35 -3.28 -11.52
C LEU A 119 -7.46 -3.17 -10.45
N ILE A 120 -8.18 -2.04 -10.48
CA ILE A 120 -9.20 -1.69 -9.49
C ILE A 120 -10.28 -2.76 -9.33
N GLN A 121 -10.76 -3.39 -10.41
CA GLN A 121 -11.84 -4.40 -10.34
C GLN A 121 -11.47 -5.63 -9.51
N TYR A 122 -10.18 -5.95 -9.40
CA TYR A 122 -9.68 -7.06 -8.58
C TYR A 122 -9.42 -6.66 -7.13
N ARG A 123 -9.48 -5.35 -6.82
CA ARG A 123 -9.28 -4.79 -5.47
C ARG A 123 -10.54 -4.17 -4.89
N PHE A 124 -11.55 -3.94 -5.72
CA PHE A 124 -12.78 -3.26 -5.35
C PHE A 124 -13.48 -3.91 -4.15
N TRP A 125 -13.44 -5.25 -4.03
CA TRP A 125 -14.02 -5.98 -2.91
C TRP A 125 -13.41 -5.62 -1.55
N GLN A 126 -12.11 -5.33 -1.47
CA GLN A 126 -11.44 -4.95 -0.22
C GLN A 126 -11.94 -3.59 0.27
N LEU A 127 -12.06 -2.64 -0.64
CA LEU A 127 -12.58 -1.30 -0.34
C LEU A 127 -14.08 -1.34 -0.01
N LEU A 128 -14.86 -2.13 -0.76
CA LEU A 128 -16.27 -2.37 -0.46
C LEU A 128 -16.48 -3.09 0.88
N ALA A 129 -15.60 -3.98 1.28
CA ALA A 129 -15.65 -4.60 2.61
C ALA A 129 -15.67 -3.52 3.71
N GLY A 130 -14.79 -2.51 3.60
CA GLY A 130 -14.78 -1.37 4.51
C GLY A 130 -16.12 -0.61 4.55
N VAL A 131 -16.74 -0.38 3.40
CA VAL A 131 -18.05 0.27 3.30
C VAL A 131 -19.14 -0.58 3.96
N ILE A 132 -19.19 -1.88 3.66
CA ILE A 132 -20.17 -2.82 4.23
C ILE A 132 -20.01 -2.89 5.75
N ILE A 133 -18.77 -2.98 6.24
CA ILE A 133 -18.45 -2.98 7.66
C ILE A 133 -18.93 -1.69 8.33
N CYS A 134 -18.68 -0.54 7.71
CA CYS A 134 -19.13 0.75 8.23
C CYS A 134 -20.67 0.80 8.39
N ILE A 135 -21.41 0.28 7.41
CA ILE A 135 -22.88 0.21 7.48
C ILE A 135 -23.34 -0.71 8.63
N LEU A 136 -22.72 -1.88 8.75
CA LEU A 136 -23.08 -2.89 9.75
C LEU A 136 -22.63 -2.51 11.17
N SER A 137 -21.48 -1.87 11.33
CA SER A 137 -20.93 -1.48 12.64
C SER A 137 -21.77 -0.43 13.37
N ASN A 138 -22.68 0.29 12.66
CA ASN A 138 -23.64 1.18 13.29
C ASN A 138 -24.71 0.43 14.09
N THR A 139 -24.94 -0.85 13.79
CA THR A 139 -25.98 -1.69 14.41
C THR A 139 -25.42 -2.84 15.26
N LEU A 140 -24.22 -3.29 14.94
CA LEU A 140 -23.58 -4.45 15.55
C LEU A 140 -22.18 -4.08 16.02
N ARG A 141 -21.94 -4.16 17.33
CA ARG A 141 -20.61 -4.07 17.94
C ARG A 141 -20.41 -5.19 18.91
N ILE A 142 -19.23 -5.78 18.93
CA ILE A 142 -18.91 -6.98 19.72
C ILE A 142 -17.69 -6.66 20.58
N LYS A 143 -17.83 -6.88 21.91
CA LYS A 143 -16.72 -6.69 22.86
C LYS A 143 -15.56 -7.62 22.56
N PHE A 144 -14.33 -7.12 22.65
CA PHE A 144 -13.08 -7.86 22.47
C PHE A 144 -12.92 -8.52 21.11
N PHE A 145 -13.70 -8.10 20.09
CA PHE A 145 -13.61 -8.70 18.75
C PHE A 145 -12.31 -8.32 18.02
N GLU A 146 -11.56 -7.33 18.51
CA GLU A 146 -10.21 -7.02 18.05
C GLU A 146 -9.20 -8.14 18.31
N ILE A 147 -9.38 -8.97 19.36
CA ILE A 147 -8.43 -10.04 19.71
C ILE A 147 -8.34 -11.10 18.61
N PRO A 148 -9.44 -11.74 18.17
CA PRO A 148 -9.39 -12.63 17.02
C PRO A 148 -8.92 -11.94 15.74
N GLY A 149 -9.26 -10.65 15.54
CA GLY A 149 -8.78 -9.88 14.41
C GLY A 149 -7.26 -9.76 14.36
N LEU A 150 -6.64 -9.38 15.48
CA LEU A 150 -5.18 -9.33 15.62
C LEU A 150 -4.54 -10.70 15.43
N PHE A 151 -5.12 -11.74 15.99
CA PHE A 151 -4.62 -13.11 15.84
C PHE A 151 -4.63 -13.56 14.38
N ILE A 152 -5.71 -13.29 13.64
CA ILE A 152 -5.81 -13.62 12.20
C ILE A 152 -4.74 -12.88 11.40
N ILE A 153 -4.53 -11.57 11.66
CA ILE A 153 -3.52 -10.78 10.98
C ILE A 153 -2.12 -11.33 11.28
N PHE A 154 -1.81 -11.55 12.55
CA PHE A 154 -0.52 -12.11 12.98
C PHE A 154 -0.27 -13.50 12.37
N TYR A 155 -1.26 -14.38 12.40
CA TYR A 155 -1.21 -15.69 11.75
C TYR A 155 -0.90 -15.55 10.25
N THR A 156 -1.58 -14.63 9.57
CA THR A 156 -1.40 -14.44 8.13
C THR A 156 0.01 -13.97 7.80
N ILE A 157 0.55 -13.00 8.54
CA ILE A 157 1.92 -12.49 8.34
C ILE A 157 2.97 -13.60 8.53
N ASN A 158 2.78 -14.49 9.51
CA ASN A 158 3.77 -15.52 9.81
C ASN A 158 3.69 -16.75 8.89
N ASN A 159 2.53 -17.02 8.26
CA ASN A 159 2.33 -18.26 7.48
C ASN A 159 2.31 -18.04 5.96
N PHE A 160 2.22 -16.78 5.50
CA PHE A 160 2.17 -16.46 4.07
C PHE A 160 3.26 -15.46 3.75
N GLY A 161 4.27 -15.89 2.99
CA GLY A 161 5.34 -15.04 2.46
C GLY A 161 5.04 -14.52 1.05
N ASP A 162 6.07 -14.05 0.38
CA ASP A 162 5.97 -13.41 -0.95
C ASP A 162 5.42 -14.34 -2.04
N ASP A 163 5.62 -15.65 -1.93
CA ASP A 163 5.09 -16.66 -2.86
C ASP A 163 3.56 -16.67 -2.94
N TYR A 164 2.89 -16.08 -1.95
CA TYR A 164 1.43 -16.02 -1.85
C TYR A 164 0.82 -14.68 -2.25
N ILE A 165 1.58 -13.76 -2.85
CA ILE A 165 1.12 -12.41 -3.21
C ILE A 165 -0.16 -12.44 -4.05
N LEU A 166 -0.25 -13.35 -5.04
CA LEU A 166 -1.42 -13.53 -5.88
C LEU A 166 -2.53 -14.35 -5.22
N SER A 167 -2.23 -15.05 -4.14
CA SER A 167 -3.21 -15.90 -3.46
C SER A 167 -4.34 -15.07 -2.84
N LEU A 168 -5.57 -15.49 -3.07
CA LEU A 168 -6.76 -14.87 -2.48
C LEU A 168 -6.85 -15.12 -0.96
N ARG A 169 -6.32 -16.25 -0.48
CA ARG A 169 -6.43 -16.66 0.93
C ARG A 169 -5.85 -15.64 1.92
N PRO A 170 -4.57 -15.23 1.85
CA PRO A 170 -4.02 -14.25 2.79
C PRO A 170 -4.74 -12.91 2.69
N ARG A 171 -5.17 -12.48 1.49
CA ARG A 171 -5.90 -11.24 1.31
C ARG A 171 -7.26 -11.25 2.00
N ILE A 172 -8.00 -12.37 1.90
CA ILE A 172 -9.27 -12.54 2.65
C ILE A 172 -9.00 -12.55 4.15
N LEU A 173 -8.01 -13.31 4.62
CA LEU A 173 -7.71 -13.40 6.05
C LEU A 173 -7.38 -12.03 6.64
N VAL A 174 -6.51 -11.25 6.00
CA VAL A 174 -6.19 -9.88 6.46
C VAL A 174 -7.44 -9.00 6.46
N THR A 175 -8.26 -9.06 5.39
CA THR A 175 -9.50 -8.26 5.32
C THR A 175 -10.47 -8.64 6.43
N VAL A 176 -10.64 -9.94 6.73
CA VAL A 176 -11.47 -10.42 7.84
C VAL A 176 -10.89 -9.99 9.18
N GLY A 177 -9.56 -10.08 9.37
CA GLY A 177 -8.90 -9.63 10.59
C GLY A 177 -9.12 -8.13 10.85
N VAL A 178 -8.98 -7.28 9.83
CA VAL A 178 -9.29 -5.85 9.92
C VAL A 178 -10.78 -5.63 10.19
N ALA A 179 -11.67 -6.40 9.55
CA ALA A 179 -13.10 -6.34 9.79
C ALA A 179 -13.43 -6.60 11.27
N CYS A 180 -12.86 -7.64 11.86
CA CYS A 180 -13.05 -7.93 13.29
C CYS A 180 -12.62 -6.77 14.18
N ILE A 181 -11.49 -6.12 13.87
CA ILE A 181 -11.01 -4.96 14.60
C ILE A 181 -12.01 -3.80 14.51
N LEU A 182 -12.53 -3.52 13.32
CA LEU A 182 -13.49 -2.43 13.09
C LEU A 182 -14.87 -2.69 13.71
N PHE A 183 -15.26 -3.96 13.89
CA PHE A 183 -16.50 -4.34 14.60
C PHE A 183 -16.35 -4.34 16.12
N SER A 184 -15.15 -4.19 16.66
CA SER A 184 -14.95 -4.17 18.09
C SER A 184 -15.59 -2.95 18.75
N GLU A 185 -16.09 -3.12 19.97
CA GLU A 185 -16.63 -2.05 20.79
C GLU A 185 -15.49 -1.17 21.33
N ASN A 186 -15.62 0.14 21.15
CA ASN A 186 -14.50 1.07 21.42
C ASN A 186 -14.22 1.31 22.91
N GLU A 187 -15.22 1.19 23.80
CA GLU A 187 -15.09 1.62 25.21
C GLU A 187 -14.14 0.80 26.08
N SER A 188 -13.70 -0.38 25.62
CA SER A 188 -12.76 -1.26 26.35
C SER A 188 -11.66 -1.83 25.47
N SER A 189 -11.51 -1.30 24.26
CA SER A 189 -10.62 -1.90 23.25
C SER A 189 -9.14 -1.69 23.59
N LEU A 190 -8.31 -2.66 23.21
CA LEU A 190 -6.85 -2.54 23.29
C LEU A 190 -6.36 -1.33 22.48
N PHE A 191 -7.06 -1.00 21.38
CA PHE A 191 -6.74 0.13 20.53
C PHE A 191 -7.01 1.48 21.21
N GLU A 192 -8.08 1.61 22.01
CA GLU A 192 -8.31 2.82 22.79
C GLU A 192 -7.17 3.04 23.80
N LYS A 193 -6.75 1.99 24.49
CA LYS A 193 -5.61 2.08 25.43
C LYS A 193 -4.31 2.41 24.70
N ALA A 194 -4.06 1.78 23.55
CA ALA A 194 -2.88 2.03 22.73
C ALA A 194 -2.87 3.46 22.16
N SER A 195 -4.03 4.00 21.73
CA SER A 195 -4.13 5.36 21.19
C SER A 195 -3.85 6.47 22.20
N LYS A 196 -3.93 6.17 23.50
CA LYS A 196 -3.53 7.09 24.57
C LYS A 196 -1.99 7.20 24.70
N ASN A 197 -1.24 6.24 24.14
CA ASN A 197 0.23 6.31 24.10
C ASN A 197 0.67 7.29 23.02
N GLN A 198 1.49 8.29 23.40
CA GLN A 198 1.96 9.33 22.50
C GLN A 198 2.79 8.78 21.32
N ILE A 199 3.55 7.69 21.54
CA ILE A 199 4.35 7.05 20.48
C ILE A 199 3.42 6.44 19.43
N VAL A 200 2.39 5.70 19.84
CA VAL A 200 1.41 5.08 18.94
C VAL A 200 0.63 6.15 18.17
N LYS A 201 0.24 7.22 18.87
CA LYS A 201 -0.43 8.36 18.23
C LYS A 201 0.46 9.01 17.16
N ASN A 202 1.72 9.27 17.47
CA ASN A 202 2.66 9.86 16.50
C ASN A 202 2.90 8.93 15.30
N LEU A 203 3.07 7.63 15.53
CA LEU A 203 3.18 6.65 14.44
C LEU A 203 1.93 6.65 13.53
N GLY A 204 0.74 6.75 14.12
CA GLY A 204 -0.50 6.86 13.36
C GLY A 204 -0.56 8.14 12.52
N LEU A 205 -0.17 9.28 13.09
CA LEU A 205 -0.15 10.56 12.39
C LEU A 205 0.87 10.59 11.24
N THR A 206 2.04 9.98 11.41
CA THR A 206 3.10 9.94 10.40
C THR A 206 2.97 8.75 9.43
N SER A 207 1.96 7.90 9.59
CA SER A 207 1.82 6.65 8.81
C SER A 207 1.75 6.86 7.31
N PHE A 208 1.07 7.92 6.87
CA PHE A 208 0.98 8.25 5.44
C PHE A 208 2.34 8.70 4.88
N SER A 209 3.06 9.56 5.60
CA SER A 209 4.43 9.95 5.24
C SER A 209 5.38 8.75 5.21
N LEU A 210 5.27 7.83 6.18
CA LEU A 210 6.03 6.57 6.19
C LEU A 210 5.71 5.72 4.95
N TYR A 211 4.43 5.59 4.61
CA TYR A 211 4.00 4.86 3.41
C TYR A 211 4.55 5.49 2.12
N LEU A 212 4.55 6.81 1.97
CA LEU A 212 5.05 7.46 0.77
C LEU A 212 6.58 7.33 0.60
N LEU A 213 7.33 7.31 1.70
CA LEU A 213 8.80 7.39 1.66
C LEU A 213 9.49 6.03 1.73
N HIS A 214 8.83 4.96 2.26
CA HIS A 214 9.51 3.70 2.50
C HIS A 214 10.08 3.06 1.22
N GLN A 215 9.28 2.95 0.18
CA GLN A 215 9.71 2.27 -1.04
C GLN A 215 10.81 3.04 -1.80
N PRO A 216 10.73 4.37 -2.02
CA PRO A 216 11.84 5.11 -2.60
C PRO A 216 13.15 4.94 -1.83
N ILE A 217 13.11 5.04 -0.50
CA ILE A 217 14.31 4.91 0.33
C ILE A 217 14.92 3.52 0.17
N PHE A 218 14.11 2.46 0.31
CA PHE A 218 14.61 1.09 0.21
C PHE A 218 15.03 0.71 -1.21
N ALA A 219 14.31 1.14 -2.24
CA ALA A 219 14.66 0.86 -3.63
C ALA A 219 16.00 1.52 -4.01
N PHE A 220 16.18 2.81 -3.71
CA PHE A 220 17.46 3.47 -3.98
C PHE A 220 18.61 2.89 -3.15
N ALA A 221 18.36 2.48 -1.92
CA ALA A 221 19.36 1.79 -1.10
C ALA A 221 19.78 0.45 -1.75
N ARG A 222 18.82 -0.35 -2.23
CA ARG A 222 19.12 -1.60 -2.95
C ARG A 222 19.90 -1.35 -4.23
N ILE A 223 19.51 -0.37 -5.04
CA ILE A 223 20.22 0.01 -6.27
C ILE A 223 21.67 0.42 -5.94
N TYR A 224 21.85 1.24 -4.92
CA TYR A 224 23.18 1.69 -4.48
C TYR A 224 24.07 0.50 -4.07
N HIS A 225 23.58 -0.39 -3.23
CA HIS A 225 24.33 -1.56 -2.77
C HIS A 225 24.59 -2.56 -3.90
N ASN A 226 23.64 -2.76 -4.81
CA ASN A 226 23.82 -3.62 -5.96
C ASN A 226 24.95 -3.10 -6.88
N LYS A 227 24.93 -1.81 -7.22
CA LYS A 227 25.99 -1.20 -8.03
C LYS A 227 27.37 -1.25 -7.37
N ASN A 228 27.45 -0.99 -6.08
CA ASN A 228 28.69 -1.08 -5.34
C ASN A 228 29.23 -2.54 -5.26
N SER A 229 28.36 -3.53 -5.10
CA SER A 229 28.78 -4.94 -5.08
C SER A 229 29.40 -5.38 -6.41
N LEU A 230 28.84 -4.89 -7.53
CA LEU A 230 29.39 -5.15 -8.86
C LEU A 230 30.77 -4.48 -9.07
N LEU A 231 30.95 -3.25 -8.55
CA LEU A 231 32.21 -2.51 -8.63
C LEU A 231 33.31 -3.15 -7.77
N LEU A 232 32.97 -3.72 -6.64
CA LEU A 232 33.93 -4.37 -5.72
C LEU A 232 34.39 -5.75 -6.20
N GLY A 233 33.89 -6.24 -7.34
CA GLY A 233 34.43 -7.41 -8.04
C GLY A 233 34.32 -8.73 -7.30
N ASN A 234 33.35 -8.88 -6.39
CA ASN A 234 33.11 -10.16 -5.71
C ASN A 234 32.37 -11.12 -6.65
N LEU A 235 33.15 -11.76 -7.53
CA LEU A 235 32.68 -12.60 -8.65
C LEU A 235 31.98 -13.90 -8.22
N ASN A 236 32.07 -14.29 -6.93
CA ASN A 236 31.58 -15.60 -6.50
C ASN A 236 30.05 -15.64 -6.26
N ASP A 237 29.45 -14.55 -5.80
CA ASP A 237 28.00 -14.37 -5.73
C ASP A 237 27.64 -12.89 -5.47
N PRO A 238 27.46 -12.07 -6.51
CA PRO A 238 27.13 -10.64 -6.35
C PRO A 238 25.80 -10.43 -5.60
N ASN A 239 24.84 -11.32 -5.79
CA ASN A 239 23.54 -11.23 -5.15
C ASN A 239 23.60 -11.44 -3.64
N PHE A 240 24.44 -12.38 -3.18
CA PHE A 240 24.64 -12.61 -1.76
C PHE A 240 25.33 -11.41 -1.09
N PHE A 241 26.33 -10.83 -1.74
CA PHE A 241 27.10 -9.72 -1.18
C PHE A 241 26.27 -8.44 -1.06
N TYR A 242 25.49 -8.06 -2.10
CA TYR A 242 24.64 -6.87 -2.01
C TYR A 242 23.56 -7.04 -0.94
N LYS A 243 22.95 -8.22 -0.84
CA LYS A 243 21.93 -8.54 0.15
C LYS A 243 22.47 -8.38 1.58
N LYS A 244 23.66 -8.90 1.84
CA LYS A 244 24.32 -8.75 3.12
C LYS A 244 24.59 -7.29 3.47
N LEU A 245 25.16 -6.50 2.56
CA LEU A 245 25.42 -5.07 2.78
C LEU A 245 24.14 -4.29 3.03
N PHE A 246 23.08 -4.61 2.30
CA PHE A 246 21.78 -3.99 2.50
C PHE A 246 21.19 -4.34 3.88
N GLU A 247 21.23 -5.62 4.27
CA GLU A 247 20.72 -6.09 5.56
C GLU A 247 21.49 -5.46 6.74
N GLU A 248 22.82 -5.34 6.67
CA GLU A 248 23.63 -4.67 7.68
C GLU A 248 23.30 -3.18 7.82
N SER A 249 22.90 -2.53 6.73
CA SER A 249 22.55 -1.10 6.69
C SER A 249 21.07 -0.83 7.02
N LEU A 250 20.24 -1.85 7.07
CA LEU A 250 18.79 -1.74 7.23
C LEU A 250 18.35 -0.89 8.44
N PRO A 251 18.95 -1.01 9.63
CA PRO A 251 18.56 -0.16 10.78
C PRO A 251 18.75 1.34 10.51
N TRP A 252 19.77 1.72 9.73
CA TRP A 252 20.04 3.11 9.36
C TRP A 252 19.02 3.64 8.38
N TYR A 253 18.56 2.81 7.43
CA TYR A 253 17.49 3.19 6.51
C TYR A 253 16.13 3.33 7.22
N PHE A 254 15.84 2.49 8.21
CA PHE A 254 14.67 2.68 9.05
C PHE A 254 14.74 3.98 9.86
N LEU A 255 15.88 4.29 10.45
CA LEU A 255 16.06 5.55 11.15
C LEU A 255 15.86 6.75 10.24
N LEU A 256 16.49 6.72 9.05
CA LEU A 256 16.32 7.76 8.02
C LEU A 256 14.85 7.91 7.62
N LEU A 257 14.15 6.80 7.38
CA LEU A 257 12.73 6.78 7.04
C LEU A 257 11.89 7.47 8.12
N PHE A 258 12.09 7.13 9.40
CA PHE A 258 11.37 7.75 10.51
C PHE A 258 11.65 9.25 10.63
N VAL A 259 12.90 9.68 10.49
CA VAL A 259 13.27 11.09 10.52
C VAL A 259 12.61 11.86 9.38
N LEU A 260 12.74 11.36 8.13
CA LEU A 260 12.16 12.00 6.96
C LEU A 260 10.63 12.00 6.99
N ALA A 261 10.00 10.95 7.47
CA ALA A 261 8.54 10.89 7.62
C ALA A 261 8.03 11.92 8.64
N ASN A 262 8.72 12.09 9.77
CA ASN A 262 8.38 13.14 10.75
C ASN A 262 8.56 14.56 10.16
N ILE A 263 9.65 14.80 9.43
CA ILE A 263 9.88 16.07 8.75
C ILE A 263 8.75 16.32 7.73
N ASN A 264 8.45 15.34 6.87
CA ASN A 264 7.38 15.47 5.87
C ASN A 264 6.02 15.72 6.53
N PHE A 265 5.69 15.01 7.60
CA PHE A 265 4.46 15.23 8.35
C PHE A 265 4.36 16.66 8.89
N HIS A 266 5.38 17.16 9.58
CA HIS A 266 5.33 18.49 10.22
C HIS A 266 5.38 19.65 9.23
N TYR A 267 6.17 19.54 8.16
CA TYR A 267 6.39 20.67 7.25
C TYR A 267 5.48 20.65 6.02
N VAL A 268 4.95 19.50 5.65
CA VAL A 268 4.11 19.32 4.47
C VAL A 268 2.71 18.89 4.87
N GLU A 269 2.56 17.67 5.39
CA GLU A 269 1.25 17.03 5.61
C GLU A 269 0.37 17.77 6.63
N SER A 270 0.93 18.24 7.75
CA SER A 270 0.17 18.93 8.79
C SER A 270 -0.32 20.35 8.42
N LYS A 271 0.15 20.89 7.29
CA LYS A 271 -0.26 22.23 6.81
C LYS A 271 -1.47 22.20 5.89
N PHE A 272 -1.87 21.03 5.46
CA PHE A 272 -3.00 20.77 4.59
C PHE A 272 -4.05 19.89 5.29
#